data_1db9d019dbf3313d1004c2f0588ceb3c
#
_entry.id   1db9d019dbf3313d1004c2f0588ceb3c
#
_cell.length_a   1.000
_cell.length_b   1.000
_cell.length_c   1.000
_cell.angle_alpha   90.00
_cell.angle_beta   90.00
_cell.angle_gamma   90.00
#
_symmetry.space_group_name_H-M   'P 1'
#
loop_
_entity.id
_entity.type
_entity.pdbx_description
1 polymer ?
#
loop_
_entity_poly.entity_id
_entity_poly.type
_entity_poly.pdbx_seq_one_letter_code
_entity_poly.pdbx_strand_id
1 'polypeptide(L)'
;MKIGAQFYTIRDFCKTTEDLAESLKRVADIGYTTVQISGTCAFDAAWLGEELKKNGLTCGITHYNYNRIVNETEAVIAEHTAFGCDYIGIGGFFGGVDGLPKFVEEATPAAKKIKEAGKLFM
;
A
#
# COMPACT_ATOMS: atom_id res chain seq x y z
N MET A 1 -18.48 -9.64 -4.49
CA MET A 1 -17.72 -8.97 -3.40
C MET A 1 -16.34 -9.60 -3.35
N LYS A 2 -15.27 -8.80 -3.34
CA LYS A 2 -13.90 -9.32 -3.15
C LYS A 2 -13.51 -9.15 -1.69
N ILE A 3 -12.96 -10.20 -1.10
CA ILE A 3 -12.44 -10.18 0.27
C ILE A 3 -10.91 -10.23 0.17
N GLY A 4 -10.24 -9.28 0.79
CA GLY A 4 -8.78 -9.17 0.79
C GLY A 4 -8.17 -9.51 2.14
N ALA A 5 -6.95 -10.02 2.14
CA ALA A 5 -6.15 -10.23 3.33
C ALA A 5 -5.38 -8.95 3.69
N GLN A 6 -5.53 -8.51 4.94
CA GLN A 6 -4.80 -7.36 5.48
C GLN A 6 -3.47 -7.81 6.09
N PHE A 7 -2.35 -7.40 5.48
CA PHE A 7 -1.01 -7.83 5.90
C PHE A 7 -0.56 -7.27 7.24
N TYR A 8 -1.14 -6.16 7.70
CA TYR A 8 -0.86 -5.66 9.04
C TYR A 8 -1.16 -6.68 10.14
N THR A 9 -2.18 -7.53 9.94
CA THR A 9 -2.55 -8.58 10.91
C THR A 9 -1.53 -9.71 10.99
N ILE A 10 -0.74 -9.91 9.94
CA ILE A 10 0.32 -10.92 9.84
C ILE A 10 1.71 -10.29 9.71
N ARG A 11 1.88 -9.03 10.09
CA ARG A 11 3.13 -8.25 9.94
C ARG A 11 4.35 -8.92 10.57
N ASP A 12 4.15 -9.75 11.59
CA ASP A 12 5.24 -10.47 12.23
C ASP A 12 5.84 -11.58 11.36
N PHE A 13 5.11 -11.98 10.32
CA PHE A 13 5.54 -12.91 9.28
C PHE A 13 5.95 -12.20 7.97
N CYS A 14 6.27 -10.91 8.02
CA CYS A 14 6.62 -10.09 6.85
C CYS A 14 7.82 -9.19 7.13
N LYS A 15 8.81 -9.72 7.89
CA LYS A 15 9.98 -8.94 8.36
C LYS A 15 11.10 -8.88 7.34
N THR A 16 11.16 -9.85 6.42
CA THR A 16 12.10 -9.90 5.30
C THR A 16 11.35 -10.08 4.00
N THR A 17 12.02 -9.89 2.86
CA THR A 17 11.43 -10.15 1.53
C THR A 17 11.07 -11.62 1.34
N GLU A 18 11.85 -12.53 1.90
CA GLU A 18 11.59 -13.96 1.90
C GLU A 18 10.32 -14.29 2.70
N ASP A 19 10.19 -13.73 3.90
CA ASP A 19 9.00 -13.88 4.75
C ASP A 19 7.75 -13.32 4.05
N LEU A 20 7.89 -12.15 3.40
CA LEU A 20 6.81 -11.52 2.66
C LEU A 20 6.37 -12.38 1.47
N ALA A 21 7.32 -12.92 0.69
CA ALA A 21 7.02 -13.82 -0.42
C ALA A 21 6.29 -15.09 0.05
N GLU A 22 6.73 -15.71 1.14
CA GLU A 22 6.06 -16.87 1.73
C GLU A 22 4.67 -16.52 2.23
N SER A 23 4.48 -15.36 2.86
CA SER A 23 3.17 -14.89 3.33
C SER A 23 2.20 -14.64 2.17
N LEU A 24 2.66 -14.05 1.06
CA LEU A 24 1.87 -13.87 -0.16
C LEU A 24 1.41 -15.22 -0.71
N LYS A 25 2.32 -16.19 -0.79
CA LYS A 25 2.01 -17.54 -1.24
C LYS A 25 0.94 -18.20 -0.35
N ARG A 26 1.11 -18.18 0.97
CA ARG A 26 0.17 -18.77 1.93
C ARG A 26 -1.21 -18.15 1.84
N VAL A 27 -1.30 -16.83 1.72
CA VAL A 27 -2.56 -16.10 1.56
C VAL A 27 -3.27 -16.53 0.26
N ALA A 28 -2.53 -16.69 -0.84
CA ALA A 28 -3.07 -17.21 -2.09
C ALA A 28 -3.54 -18.66 -1.98
N ASP A 29 -2.76 -19.53 -1.32
CA ASP A 29 -3.10 -20.94 -1.09
C ASP A 29 -4.39 -21.10 -0.25
N ILE A 30 -4.69 -20.16 0.65
CA ILE A 30 -5.96 -20.10 1.42
C ILE A 30 -7.13 -19.75 0.51
N GLY A 31 -6.90 -19.07 -0.63
CA GLY A 31 -7.91 -18.68 -1.59
C GLY A 31 -8.20 -17.18 -1.68
N TYR A 32 -7.41 -16.33 -1.05
CA TYR A 32 -7.50 -14.89 -1.27
C TYR A 32 -6.99 -14.51 -2.66
N THR A 33 -7.60 -13.53 -3.28
CA THR A 33 -7.21 -13.00 -4.60
C THR A 33 -6.75 -11.54 -4.54
N THR A 34 -6.89 -10.91 -3.40
CA THR A 34 -6.46 -9.52 -3.18
C THR A 34 -5.85 -9.36 -1.80
N VAL A 35 -4.92 -8.43 -1.69
CA VAL A 35 -4.23 -8.13 -0.43
C VAL A 35 -4.19 -6.63 -0.17
N GLN A 36 -4.09 -6.26 1.10
CA GLN A 36 -3.69 -4.93 1.54
C GLN A 36 -2.26 -5.01 2.05
N ILE A 37 -1.34 -4.30 1.41
CA ILE A 37 0.07 -4.24 1.82
C ILE A 37 0.23 -3.17 2.90
N SER A 38 0.59 -3.61 4.10
CA SER A 38 0.69 -2.74 5.27
C SER A 38 1.50 -3.43 6.37
N GLY A 39 2.43 -2.68 7.01
CA GLY A 39 3.27 -3.19 8.10
C GLY A 39 4.30 -4.24 7.68
N THR A 40 4.65 -4.30 6.41
CA THR A 40 5.64 -5.24 5.87
C THR A 40 7.06 -4.65 5.93
N CYS A 41 8.06 -5.48 5.64
CA CYS A 41 9.42 -5.01 5.36
C CYS A 41 9.46 -4.06 4.16
N ALA A 42 10.57 -3.35 3.98
CA ALA A 42 10.84 -2.62 2.75
C ALA A 42 10.99 -3.61 1.58
N PHE A 43 10.51 -3.22 0.41
CA PHE A 43 10.56 -4.02 -0.81
C PHE A 43 10.80 -3.14 -2.03
N ASP A 44 11.31 -3.74 -3.09
CA ASP A 44 11.33 -3.14 -4.42
C ASP A 44 9.95 -3.28 -5.06
N ALA A 45 9.45 -2.19 -5.67
CA ALA A 45 8.09 -2.16 -6.22
C ALA A 45 7.89 -3.12 -7.40
N ALA A 46 8.89 -3.28 -8.26
CA ALA A 46 8.82 -4.22 -9.37
C ALA A 46 8.82 -5.67 -8.84
N TRP A 47 9.66 -5.98 -7.85
CA TRP A 47 9.68 -7.27 -7.18
C TRP A 47 8.31 -7.61 -6.57
N LEU A 48 7.67 -6.67 -5.86
CA LEU A 48 6.33 -6.90 -5.31
C LEU A 48 5.32 -7.21 -6.42
N GLY A 49 5.38 -6.47 -7.53
CA GLY A 49 4.53 -6.72 -8.70
C GLY A 49 4.67 -8.14 -9.24
N GLU A 50 5.90 -8.64 -9.37
CA GLU A 50 6.18 -10.01 -9.80
C GLU A 50 5.68 -11.05 -8.80
N GLU A 51 5.88 -10.85 -7.49
CA GLU A 51 5.40 -11.77 -6.46
C GLU A 51 3.86 -11.81 -6.39
N LEU A 52 3.18 -10.67 -6.53
CA LEU A 52 1.71 -10.64 -6.61
C LEU A 52 1.22 -11.42 -7.84
N LYS A 53 1.80 -11.17 -9.01
CA LYS A 53 1.43 -11.85 -10.26
C LYS A 53 1.67 -13.36 -10.18
N LYS A 54 2.82 -13.79 -9.69
CA LYS A 54 3.19 -15.20 -9.49
C LYS A 54 2.18 -15.95 -8.63
N ASN A 55 1.60 -15.29 -7.62
CA ASN A 55 0.63 -15.89 -6.71
C ASN A 55 -0.84 -15.63 -7.13
N GLY A 56 -1.10 -14.99 -8.26
CA GLY A 56 -2.46 -14.67 -8.71
C GLY A 56 -3.17 -13.65 -7.81
N LEU A 57 -2.42 -12.80 -7.11
CA LEU A 57 -2.91 -11.78 -6.20
C LEU A 57 -2.93 -10.41 -6.86
N THR A 58 -3.84 -9.54 -6.38
CA THR A 58 -3.85 -8.11 -6.68
C THR A 58 -3.65 -7.32 -5.39
N CYS A 59 -2.98 -6.17 -5.47
CA CYS A 59 -2.94 -5.23 -4.36
C CYS A 59 -4.18 -4.33 -4.44
N GLY A 60 -5.07 -4.43 -3.46
CA GLY A 60 -6.29 -3.62 -3.42
C GLY A 60 -6.05 -2.23 -2.86
N ILE A 61 -5.17 -2.10 -1.87
CA ILE A 61 -4.79 -0.84 -1.23
C ILE A 61 -3.48 -1.04 -0.46
N THR A 62 -2.73 0.02 -0.25
CA THR A 62 -1.59 0.03 0.67
C THR A 62 -1.85 0.93 1.87
N HIS A 63 -1.07 0.73 2.95
CA HIS A 63 -0.82 1.77 3.94
C HIS A 63 0.65 2.17 3.85
N TYR A 64 0.88 3.34 3.27
CA TYR A 64 2.22 3.92 3.10
C TYR A 64 2.52 4.97 4.16
N ASN A 65 3.80 5.27 4.32
CA ASN A 65 4.23 6.34 5.22
C ASN A 65 3.72 7.70 4.70
N TYR A 66 3.00 8.43 5.54
CA TYR A 66 2.42 9.73 5.19
C TYR A 66 3.46 10.73 4.67
N ASN A 67 4.61 10.81 5.33
CA ASN A 67 5.66 11.75 4.91
C ASN A 67 6.19 11.43 3.50
N ARG A 68 6.28 10.15 3.14
CA ARG A 68 6.63 9.76 1.76
C ARG A 68 5.55 10.17 0.76
N ILE A 69 4.28 9.94 1.10
CA ILE A 69 3.16 10.32 0.21
C ILE A 69 3.18 11.82 -0.09
N VAL A 70 3.43 12.66 0.92
CA VAL A 70 3.42 14.12 0.77
C VAL A 70 4.69 14.65 0.11
N ASN A 71 5.86 14.14 0.48
CA ASN A 71 7.15 14.68 0.04
C ASN A 71 7.74 13.98 -1.19
N GLU A 72 7.33 12.75 -1.48
CA GLU A 72 7.84 11.92 -2.58
C GLU A 72 6.67 11.39 -3.44
N THR A 73 5.65 12.21 -3.65
CA THR A 73 4.36 11.81 -4.26
C THR A 73 4.55 11.09 -5.59
N GLU A 74 5.41 11.61 -6.49
CA GLU A 74 5.65 11.01 -7.80
C GLU A 74 6.33 9.64 -7.69
N ALA A 75 7.27 9.47 -6.78
CA ALA A 75 7.90 8.18 -6.53
C ALA A 75 6.88 7.16 -5.99
N VAL A 76 6.03 7.56 -5.06
CA VAL A 76 4.95 6.72 -4.52
C VAL A 76 3.96 6.32 -5.61
N ILE A 77 3.58 7.22 -6.51
CA ILE A 77 2.73 6.92 -7.68
C ILE A 77 3.39 5.90 -8.60
N ALA A 78 4.69 6.07 -8.90
CA ALA A 78 5.45 5.15 -9.75
C ALA A 78 5.54 3.75 -9.14
N GLU A 79 5.81 3.64 -7.84
CA GLU A 79 5.82 2.37 -7.11
C GLU A 79 4.47 1.67 -7.19
N HIS A 80 3.36 2.37 -6.93
CA HIS A 80 2.01 1.81 -7.01
C HIS A 80 1.63 1.39 -8.42
N THR A 81 2.16 2.06 -9.43
CA THR A 81 1.99 1.67 -10.83
C THR A 81 2.75 0.36 -11.12
N ALA A 82 3.96 0.21 -10.59
CA ALA A 82 4.78 -0.97 -10.81
C ALA A 82 4.15 -2.26 -10.26
N PHE A 83 3.49 -2.21 -9.10
CA PHE A 83 2.76 -3.38 -8.56
C PHE A 83 1.25 -3.34 -8.78
N GLY A 84 0.74 -2.41 -9.59
CA GLY A 84 -0.65 -2.43 -10.07
C GLY A 84 -1.70 -2.09 -9.00
N CYS A 85 -1.40 -1.15 -8.09
CA CYS A 85 -2.34 -0.69 -7.05
C CYS A 85 -2.82 0.73 -7.33
N ASP A 86 -4.13 0.94 -7.31
CA ASP A 86 -4.73 2.26 -7.59
C ASP A 86 -5.11 3.04 -6.32
N TYR A 87 -5.05 2.40 -5.15
CA TYR A 87 -5.42 3.02 -3.88
C TYR A 87 -4.20 3.17 -2.98
N ILE A 88 -3.82 4.42 -2.75
CA ILE A 88 -2.68 4.81 -1.89
C ILE A 88 -3.26 5.31 -0.57
N GLY A 89 -3.08 4.54 0.49
CA GLY A 89 -3.68 4.84 1.78
C GLY A 89 -2.65 5.13 2.87
N ILE A 90 -3.15 5.69 3.97
CA ILE A 90 -2.46 5.77 5.26
C ILE A 90 -3.17 4.91 6.28
N GLY A 91 -2.43 4.36 7.24
CA GLY A 91 -3.00 3.53 8.30
C GLY A 91 -3.83 4.29 9.33
N GLY A 92 -3.70 5.61 9.37
CA GLY A 92 -4.43 6.50 10.25
C GLY A 92 -3.76 7.86 10.39
N PHE A 93 -4.53 8.80 10.93
CA PHE A 93 -4.05 10.13 11.31
C PHE A 93 -4.11 10.25 12.83
N PHE A 94 -2.98 10.59 13.44
CA PHE A 94 -2.82 10.62 14.90
C PHE A 94 -2.72 12.02 15.49
N GLY A 95 -2.95 13.06 14.68
CA GLY A 95 -2.83 14.49 15.09
C GLY A 95 -4.03 15.04 15.84
N GLY A 96 -5.07 14.26 16.11
CA GLY A 96 -6.31 14.72 16.71
C GLY A 96 -7.06 15.75 15.84
N VAL A 97 -8.15 16.28 16.35
CA VAL A 97 -9.00 17.24 15.62
C VAL A 97 -8.23 18.52 15.31
N ASP A 98 -7.41 18.99 16.24
CA ASP A 98 -6.64 20.23 16.08
C ASP A 98 -5.56 20.13 14.99
N GLY A 99 -5.10 18.92 14.67
CA GLY A 99 -4.14 18.68 13.61
C GLY A 99 -4.75 18.56 12.21
N LEU A 100 -6.07 18.42 12.08
CA LEU A 100 -6.73 18.22 10.79
C LEU A 100 -6.51 19.36 9.77
N PRO A 101 -6.55 20.66 10.13
CA PRO A 101 -6.31 21.71 9.16
C PRO A 101 -4.95 21.62 8.51
N LYS A 102 -3.90 21.36 9.28
CA LYS A 102 -2.54 21.16 8.79
C LYS A 102 -2.43 19.91 7.90
N PHE A 103 -3.03 18.80 8.33
CA PHE A 103 -3.07 17.58 7.53
C PHE A 103 -3.71 17.82 6.17
N VAL A 104 -4.85 18.51 6.12
CA VAL A 104 -5.55 18.82 4.85
C VAL A 104 -4.69 19.71 3.96
N GLU A 105 -4.05 20.73 4.53
CA GLU A 105 -3.15 21.63 3.79
C GLU A 105 -1.98 20.86 3.15
N GLU A 106 -1.32 19.99 3.91
CA GLU A 106 -0.16 19.21 3.45
C GLU A 106 -0.55 18.09 2.48
N ALA A 107 -1.65 17.38 2.73
CA ALA A 107 -2.08 16.25 1.92
C ALA A 107 -2.74 16.64 0.59
N THR A 108 -3.36 17.82 0.51
CA THR A 108 -4.14 18.23 -0.68
C THR A 108 -3.31 18.25 -1.97
N PRO A 109 -2.07 18.79 -2.01
CA PRO A 109 -1.27 18.77 -3.23
C PRO A 109 -0.94 17.34 -3.69
N ALA A 110 -0.58 16.46 -2.75
CA ALA A 110 -0.30 15.05 -3.04
C ALA A 110 -1.55 14.32 -3.54
N ALA A 111 -2.70 14.51 -2.90
CA ALA A 111 -3.96 13.92 -3.31
C ALA A 111 -4.37 14.33 -4.73
N LYS A 112 -4.13 15.60 -5.13
CA LYS A 112 -4.37 16.08 -6.49
C LYS A 112 -3.50 15.35 -7.51
N LYS A 113 -2.19 15.27 -7.27
CA LYS A 113 -1.25 14.56 -8.15
C LYS A 113 -1.60 13.08 -8.29
N ILE A 114 -1.94 12.43 -7.17
CA ILE A 114 -2.39 11.03 -7.14
C ILE A 114 -3.64 10.85 -8.01
N LYS A 115 -4.62 11.75 -7.90
CA LYS A 115 -5.83 11.72 -8.71
C LYS A 115 -5.54 11.96 -10.19
N GLU A 116 -4.67 12.90 -10.54
CA GLU A 116 -4.24 13.18 -11.92
C GLU A 116 -3.53 11.97 -12.56
N ALA A 117 -2.86 11.15 -11.75
CA ALA A 117 -2.26 9.88 -12.16
C ALA A 117 -3.27 8.72 -12.26
N GLY A 118 -4.58 8.98 -12.10
CA GLY A 118 -5.63 7.96 -12.18
C GLY A 118 -5.74 7.08 -10.93
N LYS A 119 -5.15 7.50 -9.81
CA LYS A 119 -5.18 6.77 -8.53
C LYS A 119 -5.98 7.55 -7.48
N LEU A 120 -6.23 6.94 -6.32
CA LEU A 120 -6.95 7.57 -5.22
C LEU A 120 -6.12 7.55 -3.93
N PHE A 121 -6.08 8.69 -3.25
CA PHE A 121 -5.54 8.81 -1.89
C PHE A 121 -6.66 8.52 -0.88
N MET A 122 -6.37 7.66 0.12
CA MET A 122 -7.35 7.18 1.11
C MET A 122 -6.78 7.19 2.52
#